data_9ed96488611dcc2c161ede5e170379ae
#
_entry.id   9ed96488611dcc2c161ede5e170379ae
#
_cell.length_a   1.000
_cell.length_b   1.000
_cell.length_c   1.000
_cell.angle_alpha   90.00
_cell.angle_beta   90.00
_cell.angle_gamma   90.00
#
_symmetry.space_group_name_H-M   'P 1'
#
loop_
_entity.id
_entity.type
_entity.pdbx_description
1 polymer ?
#
loop_
_entity_poly.entity_id
_entity_poly.type
_entity_poly.pdbx_seq_one_letter_code
_entity_poly.pdbx_strand_id
1 'polypeptide(L)'
;YDATILDIGQADIHNTLSLGILFRSEERHSGFIMKELLFKASSLGVTIRFEPIGTDQYENWVGMQGKNRYILTVLGRKLSARQISAATRVLAEQGLNIDAIKRLTGRIPLDEDKTDTRTRACIEFSVRGTPKDRIAMQERLMQLASEQEMDFSFQQDNMYRRMRRLICFDMDSTLIETEVIDELAIRAGVGDEVKAITESAMRGEIDFTESFTRRVALLKGLDESVMQEIAESLPITEGVDRLMYVLKKYGYKIAILSGGFTYFGQYLQKKYGIDYVYANELEI
;
A
#
# COMPACT_ATOMS: atom_id res chain seq x y z
N TYR A 1 11.17 -45.33 -5.10
CA TYR A 1 9.84 -45.48 -4.48
C TYR A 1 8.89 -44.52 -5.18
N ASP A 2 7.89 -44.97 -5.87
CA ASP A 2 6.97 -44.19 -6.71
C ASP A 2 6.20 -43.11 -5.91
N ALA A 3 6.89 -42.07 -5.52
CA ALA A 3 6.32 -40.91 -4.85
C ALA A 3 6.11 -39.75 -5.84
N THR A 4 4.92 -39.17 -5.83
CA THR A 4 4.58 -38.03 -6.67
C THR A 4 4.64 -36.75 -5.83
N ILE A 5 5.46 -35.80 -6.22
CA ILE A 5 5.48 -34.46 -5.60
C ILE A 5 4.24 -33.70 -6.08
N LEU A 6 3.43 -33.25 -5.14
CA LEU A 6 2.19 -32.51 -5.38
C LEU A 6 2.39 -31.01 -5.24
N ASP A 7 3.27 -30.58 -4.31
CA ASP A 7 3.62 -29.18 -4.12
C ASP A 7 4.98 -29.06 -3.46
N ILE A 8 5.63 -27.89 -3.65
CA ILE A 8 6.90 -27.55 -3.03
C ILE A 8 6.92 -26.05 -2.71
N GLY A 9 7.31 -25.70 -1.48
CA GLY A 9 7.43 -24.33 -1.04
C GLY A 9 8.67 -24.12 -0.19
N GLN A 10 9.31 -22.95 -0.35
CA GLN A 10 10.49 -22.57 0.39
C GLN A 10 10.27 -21.23 1.08
N ALA A 11 10.70 -21.11 2.32
CA ALA A 11 10.76 -19.88 3.05
C ALA A 11 12.15 -19.69 3.67
N ASP A 12 12.67 -18.46 3.57
CA ASP A 12 13.91 -18.03 4.22
C ASP A 12 13.56 -16.98 5.28
N ILE A 13 13.78 -17.34 6.55
CA ILE A 13 13.55 -16.45 7.68
C ILE A 13 14.86 -16.36 8.48
N HIS A 14 15.45 -15.18 8.48
CA HIS A 14 16.80 -14.97 9.05
C HIS A 14 17.81 -15.87 8.31
N ASN A 15 18.58 -16.67 8.98
CA ASN A 15 19.53 -17.63 8.39
C ASN A 15 18.98 -19.06 8.34
N THR A 16 17.67 -19.21 8.48
CA THR A 16 17.02 -20.52 8.50
C THR A 16 16.20 -20.71 7.22
N LEU A 17 16.61 -21.69 6.42
CA LEU A 17 15.88 -22.14 5.25
C LEU A 17 14.87 -23.22 5.67
N SER A 18 13.60 -22.99 5.39
CA SER A 18 12.55 -23.99 5.55
C SER A 18 12.03 -24.41 4.18
N LEU A 19 12.04 -25.72 3.92
CA LEU A 19 11.54 -26.34 2.69
C LEU A 19 10.37 -27.24 3.03
N GLY A 20 9.20 -26.95 2.50
CA GLY A 20 8.01 -27.81 2.58
C GLY A 20 7.85 -28.58 1.28
N ILE A 21 7.68 -29.87 1.36
CA ILE A 21 7.41 -30.74 0.20
C ILE A 21 6.15 -31.56 0.50
N LEU A 22 5.13 -31.38 -0.31
CA LEU A 22 3.93 -32.20 -0.27
C LEU A 22 4.08 -33.32 -1.32
N PHE A 23 4.02 -34.55 -0.87
CA PHE A 23 4.10 -35.69 -1.77
C PHE A 23 3.04 -36.75 -1.46
N ARG A 24 2.67 -37.51 -2.47
CA ARG A 24 1.79 -38.67 -2.35
C ARG A 24 2.61 -39.94 -2.62
N SER A 25 2.45 -40.92 -1.78
CA SER A 25 3.00 -42.25 -1.96
C SER A 25 1.95 -43.31 -1.63
N GLU A 26 2.14 -44.55 -2.10
CA GLU A 26 1.37 -45.69 -1.64
C GLU A 26 1.72 -46.00 -0.17
N GLU A 27 0.73 -46.42 0.60
CA GLU A 27 0.88 -46.72 2.04
C GLU A 27 2.04 -47.71 2.30
N ARG A 28 2.16 -48.73 1.48
CA ARG A 28 3.24 -49.73 1.58
C ARG A 28 4.66 -49.17 1.42
N HIS A 29 4.83 -48.02 0.75
CA HIS A 29 6.13 -47.36 0.54
C HIS A 29 6.42 -46.21 1.49
N SER A 30 5.40 -45.69 2.14
CA SER A 30 5.53 -44.47 2.97
C SER A 30 6.55 -44.65 4.10
N GLY A 31 6.57 -45.80 4.78
CA GLY A 31 7.54 -46.10 5.83
C GLY A 31 8.99 -46.13 5.35
N PHE A 32 9.23 -46.69 4.16
CA PHE A 32 10.56 -46.74 3.56
C PHE A 32 11.02 -45.33 3.15
N ILE A 33 10.15 -44.56 2.53
CA ILE A 33 10.44 -43.16 2.13
C ILE A 33 10.82 -42.33 3.36
N MET A 34 10.00 -42.38 4.42
CA MET A 34 10.27 -41.62 5.65
C MET A 34 11.61 -42.04 6.27
N LYS A 35 11.90 -43.34 6.33
CA LYS A 35 13.17 -43.85 6.86
C LYS A 35 14.37 -43.32 6.06
N GLU A 36 14.34 -43.45 4.73
CA GLU A 36 15.44 -43.00 3.87
C GLU A 36 15.66 -41.48 3.98
N LEU A 37 14.56 -40.70 4.03
CA LEU A 37 14.62 -39.26 4.21
C LEU A 37 15.21 -38.87 5.56
N LEU A 38 14.87 -39.60 6.66
CA LEU A 38 15.44 -39.36 7.98
C LEU A 38 16.95 -39.64 8.01
N PHE A 39 17.40 -40.75 7.41
CA PHE A 39 18.84 -41.06 7.32
C PHE A 39 19.58 -40.01 6.50
N LYS A 40 19.00 -39.60 5.37
CA LYS A 40 19.60 -38.56 4.54
C LYS A 40 19.64 -37.20 5.23
N ALA A 41 18.57 -36.81 5.90
CA ALA A 41 18.53 -35.58 6.69
C ALA A 41 19.60 -35.57 7.78
N SER A 42 19.71 -36.67 8.53
CA SER A 42 20.77 -36.84 9.55
C SER A 42 22.17 -36.68 8.96
N SER A 43 22.45 -37.29 7.80
CA SER A 43 23.74 -37.20 7.14
C SER A 43 24.08 -35.80 6.63
N LEU A 44 23.08 -34.96 6.39
CA LEU A 44 23.20 -33.57 5.94
C LEU A 44 23.13 -32.55 7.08
N GLY A 45 22.89 -32.98 8.32
CA GLY A 45 22.69 -32.09 9.45
C GLY A 45 21.41 -31.25 9.36
N VAL A 46 20.38 -31.73 8.67
CA VAL A 46 19.10 -31.04 8.48
C VAL A 46 18.05 -31.68 9.38
N THR A 47 17.16 -30.83 9.94
CA THR A 47 15.99 -31.31 10.69
C THR A 47 14.84 -31.54 9.73
N ILE A 48 14.19 -32.71 9.82
CA ILE A 48 13.01 -33.03 9.04
C ILE A 48 11.84 -33.37 9.97
N ARG A 49 10.65 -32.94 9.57
CA ARG A 49 9.38 -33.26 10.23
C ARG A 49 8.39 -33.76 9.19
N PHE A 50 7.74 -34.85 9.50
CA PHE A 50 6.65 -35.39 8.68
C PHE A 50 5.31 -35.06 9.32
N GLU A 51 4.35 -34.68 8.47
CA GLU A 51 2.97 -34.44 8.86
C GLU A 51 2.04 -35.11 7.85
N PRO A 52 1.29 -36.13 8.27
CA PRO A 52 0.33 -36.78 7.39
C PRO A 52 -0.86 -35.84 7.12
N ILE A 53 -1.27 -35.75 5.87
CA ILE A 53 -2.41 -34.94 5.44
C ILE A 53 -3.50 -35.88 4.93
N GLY A 54 -4.71 -35.77 5.49
CA GLY A 54 -5.86 -36.51 5.06
C GLY A 54 -6.38 -36.05 3.71
N THR A 55 -7.05 -36.95 2.99
CA THR A 55 -7.64 -36.65 1.66
C THR A 55 -8.54 -35.44 1.70
N ASP A 56 -9.43 -35.35 2.70
CA ASP A 56 -10.35 -34.21 2.85
C ASP A 56 -9.62 -32.87 3.05
N GLN A 57 -8.52 -32.87 3.81
CA GLN A 57 -7.70 -31.67 4.00
C GLN A 57 -7.03 -31.25 2.69
N TYR A 58 -6.52 -32.22 1.93
CA TYR A 58 -5.91 -31.96 0.64
C TYR A 58 -6.92 -31.43 -0.38
N GLU A 59 -8.09 -32.07 -0.49
CA GLU A 59 -9.16 -31.63 -1.40
C GLU A 59 -9.70 -30.25 -1.05
N ASN A 60 -9.89 -29.96 0.22
CA ASN A 60 -10.24 -28.63 0.68
C ASN A 60 -9.19 -27.59 0.30
N TRP A 61 -7.90 -27.90 0.48
CA TRP A 61 -6.80 -27.02 0.10
C TRP A 61 -6.77 -26.79 -1.42
N VAL A 62 -6.94 -27.82 -2.22
CA VAL A 62 -7.04 -27.71 -3.70
C VAL A 62 -8.26 -26.89 -4.10
N GLY A 63 -9.42 -27.12 -3.46
CA GLY A 63 -10.65 -26.37 -3.71
C GLY A 63 -10.54 -24.87 -3.38
N MET A 64 -9.58 -24.49 -2.53
CA MET A 64 -9.29 -23.09 -2.26
C MET A 64 -8.49 -22.40 -3.37
N GLN A 65 -7.82 -23.14 -4.26
CA GLN A 65 -6.90 -22.57 -5.26
C GLN A 65 -7.58 -21.71 -6.33
N GLY A 66 -8.82 -21.98 -6.66
CA GLY A 66 -9.63 -21.20 -7.61
C GLY A 66 -10.28 -19.94 -7.05
N LYS A 67 -10.15 -19.65 -5.76
CA LYS A 67 -10.80 -18.51 -5.13
C LYS A 67 -10.08 -17.20 -5.41
N ASN A 68 -10.81 -16.08 -5.23
CA ASN A 68 -10.27 -14.75 -5.39
C ASN A 68 -9.04 -14.53 -4.51
N ARG A 69 -8.07 -13.83 -5.06
CA ARG A 69 -6.85 -13.43 -4.36
C ARG A 69 -6.87 -11.93 -4.09
N TYR A 70 -6.37 -11.57 -2.93
CA TYR A 70 -6.24 -10.18 -2.51
C TYR A 70 -4.87 -9.96 -1.87
N ILE A 71 -4.47 -8.71 -1.84
CA ILE A 71 -3.32 -8.24 -1.10
C ILE A 71 -3.82 -7.25 -0.05
N LEU A 72 -3.53 -7.53 1.22
CA LEU A 72 -3.63 -6.55 2.29
C LEU A 72 -2.23 -6.03 2.57
N THR A 73 -2.01 -4.75 2.35
CA THR A 73 -0.77 -4.06 2.73
C THR A 73 -1.02 -3.28 4.00
N VAL A 74 -0.14 -3.42 4.98
CA VAL A 74 -0.15 -2.69 6.24
C VAL A 74 1.10 -1.85 6.32
N LEU A 75 0.94 -0.54 6.50
CA LEU A 75 2.01 0.43 6.59
C LEU A 75 1.94 1.15 7.94
N GLY A 76 3.09 1.36 8.58
CA GLY A 76 3.20 2.13 9.81
C GLY A 76 4.65 2.51 10.10
N ARG A 77 4.86 3.41 11.04
CA ARG A 77 6.23 3.76 11.48
C ARG A 77 6.90 2.57 12.18
N LYS A 78 6.16 1.90 13.06
CA LYS A 78 6.55 0.61 13.68
C LYS A 78 5.34 -0.30 13.64
N LEU A 79 5.53 -1.57 13.32
CA LEU A 79 4.47 -2.57 13.38
C LEU A 79 4.67 -3.46 14.59
N SER A 80 3.71 -3.44 15.49
CA SER A 80 3.65 -4.23 16.70
C SER A 80 2.87 -5.53 16.49
N ALA A 81 3.06 -6.51 17.36
CA ALA A 81 2.27 -7.73 17.36
C ALA A 81 0.75 -7.46 17.53
N ARG A 82 0.40 -6.42 18.28
CA ARG A 82 -1.00 -5.99 18.47
C ARG A 82 -1.63 -5.54 17.14
N GLN A 83 -0.92 -4.74 16.35
CA GLN A 83 -1.39 -4.27 15.05
C GLN A 83 -1.54 -5.41 14.05
N ILE A 84 -0.56 -6.31 13.98
CA ILE A 84 -0.63 -7.51 13.13
C ILE A 84 -1.81 -8.39 13.53
N SER A 85 -1.98 -8.64 14.85
CA SER A 85 -3.10 -9.44 15.37
C SER A 85 -4.45 -8.81 15.03
N ALA A 86 -4.58 -7.48 15.13
CA ALA A 86 -5.82 -6.79 14.77
C ALA A 86 -6.16 -6.94 13.29
N ALA A 87 -5.19 -6.73 12.40
CA ALA A 87 -5.37 -6.89 10.96
C ALA A 87 -5.74 -8.33 10.58
N THR A 88 -5.03 -9.32 11.11
CA THR A 88 -5.30 -10.74 10.81
C THR A 88 -6.65 -11.20 11.36
N ARG A 89 -7.11 -10.66 12.49
CA ARG A 89 -8.43 -10.94 13.04
C ARG A 89 -9.54 -10.48 12.10
N VAL A 90 -9.44 -9.28 11.53
CA VAL A 90 -10.42 -8.78 10.55
C VAL A 90 -10.50 -9.71 9.35
N LEU A 91 -9.37 -10.18 8.83
CA LEU A 91 -9.35 -11.13 7.71
C LEU A 91 -10.03 -12.46 8.09
N ALA A 92 -9.73 -12.99 9.28
CA ALA A 92 -10.30 -14.25 9.77
C ALA A 92 -11.82 -14.16 9.98
N GLU A 93 -12.32 -13.07 10.57
CA GLU A 93 -13.76 -12.81 10.76
C GLU A 93 -14.51 -12.78 9.43
N GLN A 94 -13.87 -12.28 8.38
CA GLN A 94 -14.39 -12.28 7.00
C GLN A 94 -14.26 -13.62 6.27
N GLY A 95 -13.72 -14.65 6.92
CA GLY A 95 -13.53 -15.97 6.34
C GLY A 95 -12.42 -16.03 5.27
N LEU A 96 -11.47 -15.09 5.34
CA LEU A 96 -10.33 -15.04 4.44
C LEU A 96 -9.16 -15.82 5.01
N ASN A 97 -8.43 -16.52 4.13
CA ASN A 97 -7.20 -17.22 4.47
C ASN A 97 -5.97 -16.38 4.12
N ILE A 98 -4.96 -16.43 4.97
CA ILE A 98 -3.66 -15.80 4.72
C ILE A 98 -2.71 -16.87 4.19
N ASP A 99 -2.31 -16.75 2.93
CA ASP A 99 -1.41 -17.70 2.26
C ASP A 99 0.07 -17.38 2.54
N ALA A 100 0.40 -16.09 2.64
CA ALA A 100 1.77 -15.64 2.90
C ALA A 100 1.80 -14.25 3.56
N ILE A 101 2.85 -14.01 4.33
CA ILE A 101 3.14 -12.70 4.94
C ILE A 101 4.56 -12.32 4.53
N LYS A 102 4.72 -11.12 3.95
CA LYS A 102 6.01 -10.65 3.47
C LYS A 102 6.27 -9.22 3.95
N ARG A 103 7.43 -9.00 4.56
CA ARG A 103 7.91 -7.64 4.83
C ARG A 103 8.47 -7.04 3.54
N LEU A 104 8.02 -5.83 3.18
CA LEU A 104 8.45 -5.10 1.99
C LEU A 104 9.57 -4.09 2.28
N THR A 105 9.67 -3.64 3.53
CA THR A 105 10.74 -2.72 3.97
C THR A 105 11.98 -3.47 4.42
N GLY A 106 13.12 -2.80 4.36
CA GLY A 106 14.38 -3.32 4.91
C GLY A 106 14.29 -3.69 6.40
N ARG A 107 15.22 -4.51 6.85
CA ARG A 107 15.37 -4.82 8.28
C ARG A 107 16.14 -3.67 8.95
N ILE A 108 15.77 -3.36 10.18
CA ILE A 108 16.40 -2.30 10.98
C ILE A 108 17.50 -2.95 11.80
N PRO A 109 18.75 -2.44 11.77
CA PRO A 109 19.78 -2.85 12.68
C PRO A 109 19.37 -2.62 14.14
N LEU A 110 19.83 -3.48 15.05
CA LEU A 110 19.47 -3.39 16.48
C LEU A 110 20.11 -2.19 17.16
N ASP A 111 21.22 -1.70 16.62
CA ASP A 111 22.02 -0.60 17.16
C ASP A 111 21.62 0.78 16.58
N GLU A 112 20.68 0.83 15.64
CA GLU A 112 20.14 2.12 15.18
C GLU A 112 19.36 2.80 16.29
N ASP A 113 19.77 4.03 16.54
CA ASP A 113 19.26 4.93 17.57
C ASP A 113 17.71 4.91 17.59
N LYS A 114 17.15 4.70 18.78
CA LYS A 114 15.70 4.60 19.02
C LYS A 114 14.95 5.89 18.64
N THR A 115 15.66 6.90 18.18
CA THR A 115 15.19 8.24 17.81
C THR A 115 14.92 8.44 16.33
N ASP A 116 15.23 7.46 15.44
CA ASP A 116 14.90 7.65 14.02
C ASP A 116 13.39 7.56 13.77
N THR A 117 12.77 8.75 13.72
CA THR A 117 11.34 8.93 13.39
C THR A 117 11.01 8.56 11.93
N ARG A 118 12.01 8.35 11.08
CA ARG A 118 11.85 7.98 9.66
C ARG A 118 11.69 6.49 9.43
N THR A 119 11.87 5.67 10.48
CA THR A 119 11.68 4.23 10.37
C THR A 119 10.25 3.92 9.96
N ARG A 120 10.09 3.19 8.86
CA ARG A 120 8.80 2.74 8.37
C ARG A 120 8.81 1.24 8.18
N ALA A 121 7.68 0.62 8.47
CA ALA A 121 7.48 -0.81 8.30
C ALA A 121 6.29 -1.04 7.37
N CYS A 122 6.49 -1.83 6.34
CA CYS A 122 5.45 -2.26 5.41
C CYS A 122 5.43 -3.77 5.35
N ILE A 123 4.24 -4.35 5.57
CA ILE A 123 4.00 -5.78 5.49
C ILE A 123 2.87 -6.03 4.50
N GLU A 124 3.06 -7.01 3.64
CA GLU A 124 2.08 -7.49 2.67
C GLU A 124 1.58 -8.87 3.09
N PHE A 125 0.27 -9.03 3.12
CA PHE A 125 -0.42 -10.30 3.31
C PHE A 125 -1.01 -10.73 1.98
N SER A 126 -0.65 -11.91 1.49
CA SER A 126 -1.34 -12.58 0.40
C SER A 126 -2.55 -13.28 0.98
N VAL A 127 -3.73 -12.92 0.52
CA VAL A 127 -5.01 -13.34 1.10
C VAL A 127 -5.86 -14.01 0.06
N ARG A 128 -6.56 -15.08 0.44
CA ARG A 128 -7.42 -15.87 -0.45
C ARG A 128 -8.83 -16.03 0.14
N GLY A 129 -9.82 -16.01 -0.73
CA GLY A 129 -11.22 -16.21 -0.37
C GLY A 129 -12.14 -15.14 -0.91
N THR A 130 -13.38 -15.10 -0.43
CA THR A 130 -14.34 -14.03 -0.71
C THR A 130 -14.78 -13.45 0.61
N PRO A 131 -14.58 -12.15 0.86
CA PRO A 131 -15.03 -11.54 2.10
C PRO A 131 -16.54 -11.72 2.26
N LYS A 132 -17.00 -12.04 3.48
CA LYS A 132 -18.44 -12.15 3.81
C LYS A 132 -19.15 -10.82 3.59
N ASP A 133 -18.53 -9.74 4.04
CA ASP A 133 -18.98 -8.37 3.85
C ASP A 133 -17.76 -7.45 3.62
N ARG A 134 -17.58 -7.05 2.36
CA ARG A 134 -16.44 -6.22 1.96
C ARG A 134 -16.53 -4.82 2.52
N ILE A 135 -17.73 -4.26 2.62
CA ILE A 135 -17.93 -2.88 3.11
C ILE A 135 -17.61 -2.83 4.59
N ALA A 136 -18.24 -3.69 5.39
CA ALA A 136 -17.95 -3.79 6.83
C ALA A 136 -16.48 -4.08 7.13
N MET A 137 -15.82 -4.88 6.31
CA MET A 137 -14.38 -5.13 6.42
C MET A 137 -13.56 -3.85 6.20
N GLN A 138 -13.89 -3.07 5.15
CA GLN A 138 -13.19 -1.82 4.86
C GLN A 138 -13.39 -0.79 5.97
N GLU A 139 -14.62 -0.63 6.46
CA GLU A 139 -14.93 0.24 7.61
C GLU A 139 -14.12 -0.15 8.84
N ARG A 140 -14.04 -1.46 9.15
CA ARG A 140 -13.26 -1.94 10.29
C ARG A 140 -11.76 -1.71 10.12
N LEU A 141 -11.22 -1.89 8.91
CA LEU A 141 -9.83 -1.58 8.62
C LEU A 141 -9.55 -0.07 8.75
N MET A 142 -10.44 0.81 8.28
CA MET A 142 -10.29 2.27 8.44
C MET A 142 -10.34 2.67 9.91
N GLN A 143 -11.25 2.09 10.70
CA GLN A 143 -11.30 2.33 12.14
C GLN A 143 -9.98 1.92 12.82
N LEU A 144 -9.45 0.74 12.50
CA LEU A 144 -8.17 0.27 13.03
C LEU A 144 -7.00 1.16 12.59
N ALA A 145 -7.03 1.72 11.38
CA ALA A 145 -6.02 2.66 10.90
C ALA A 145 -5.92 3.86 11.84
N SER A 146 -7.07 4.48 12.16
CA SER A 146 -7.15 5.61 13.08
C SER A 146 -6.77 5.24 14.53
N GLU A 147 -7.28 4.09 15.04
CA GLU A 147 -7.05 3.65 16.43
C GLU A 147 -5.59 3.27 16.72
N GLN A 148 -4.84 2.83 15.71
CA GLN A 148 -3.52 2.22 15.91
C GLN A 148 -2.39 2.87 15.10
N GLU A 149 -2.64 4.04 14.54
CA GLU A 149 -1.66 4.84 13.79
C GLU A 149 -0.95 4.02 12.69
N MET A 150 -1.75 3.38 11.82
CA MET A 150 -1.26 2.62 10.68
C MET A 150 -2.22 2.74 9.50
N ASP A 151 -1.70 2.49 8.29
CA ASP A 151 -2.47 2.54 7.07
C ASP A 151 -2.71 1.15 6.51
N PHE A 152 -3.83 0.98 5.83
CA PHE A 152 -4.20 -0.25 5.14
C PHE A 152 -4.53 0.00 3.68
N SER A 153 -4.12 -0.94 2.84
CA SER A 153 -4.58 -1.04 1.45
C SER A 153 -5.04 -2.46 1.18
N PHE A 154 -6.30 -2.64 0.79
CA PHE A 154 -6.85 -3.94 0.42
C PHE A 154 -7.21 -3.96 -1.07
N GLN A 155 -6.49 -4.75 -1.86
CA GLN A 155 -6.58 -4.78 -3.31
C GLN A 155 -6.79 -6.20 -3.82
N GLN A 156 -7.55 -6.35 -4.90
CA GLN A 156 -7.62 -7.62 -5.61
C GLN A 156 -6.31 -7.91 -6.35
N ASP A 157 -5.74 -9.10 -6.13
CA ASP A 157 -4.52 -9.54 -6.82
C ASP A 157 -4.91 -10.25 -8.13
N ASN A 158 -4.97 -9.47 -9.19
CA ASN A 158 -5.26 -9.95 -10.54
C ASN A 158 -4.14 -9.56 -11.52
N MET A 159 -4.22 -10.08 -12.75
CA MET A 159 -3.22 -9.77 -13.78
C MET A 159 -3.10 -8.28 -14.09
N TYR A 160 -4.21 -7.53 -14.01
CA TYR A 160 -4.19 -6.09 -14.31
C TYR A 160 -3.38 -5.29 -13.29
N ARG A 161 -3.34 -5.71 -12.03
CA ARG A 161 -2.53 -5.04 -10.99
C ARG A 161 -1.05 -4.98 -11.38
N ARG A 162 -0.52 -6.02 -12.01
CA ARG A 162 0.90 -6.14 -12.37
C ARG A 162 1.26 -5.49 -13.70
N MET A 163 0.26 -5.18 -14.53
CA MET A 163 0.47 -4.65 -15.88
C MET A 163 0.26 -3.13 -15.99
N ARG A 164 -0.14 -2.47 -14.91
CA ARG A 164 -0.33 -1.02 -14.91
C ARG A 164 1.01 -0.31 -15.07
N ARG A 165 1.01 0.72 -15.93
CA ARG A 165 2.18 1.55 -16.20
C ARG A 165 1.86 3.04 -16.18
N LEU A 166 0.62 3.41 -15.84
CA LEU A 166 0.19 4.77 -15.60
C LEU A 166 -0.17 4.92 -14.13
N ILE A 167 0.34 5.96 -13.51
CA ILE A 167 -0.03 6.37 -12.16
C ILE A 167 -0.47 7.83 -12.19
N CYS A 168 -1.61 8.10 -11.58
CA CYS A 168 -2.15 9.44 -11.45
C CYS A 168 -2.09 9.85 -9.98
N PHE A 169 -1.64 11.06 -9.73
CA PHE A 169 -1.58 11.67 -8.41
C PHE A 169 -2.50 12.89 -8.37
N ASP A 170 -3.15 13.09 -7.26
CA ASP A 170 -3.59 14.39 -6.85
C ASP A 170 -2.38 15.24 -6.45
N MET A 171 -2.52 16.57 -6.46
CA MET A 171 -1.44 17.49 -6.13
C MET A 171 -1.53 17.96 -4.68
N ASP A 172 -2.61 18.68 -4.38
CA ASP A 172 -2.82 19.31 -3.09
C ASP A 172 -3.02 18.26 -1.99
N SER A 173 -2.40 18.43 -0.84
CA SER A 173 -2.44 17.49 0.30
C SER A 173 -2.00 16.05 -0.06
N THR A 174 -1.40 15.84 -1.25
CA THR A 174 -0.94 14.54 -1.75
C THR A 174 0.53 14.57 -2.18
N LEU A 175 0.89 15.26 -3.27
CA LEU A 175 2.29 15.49 -3.67
C LEU A 175 2.95 16.61 -2.89
N ILE A 176 2.14 17.55 -2.43
CA ILE A 176 2.52 18.64 -1.53
C ILE A 176 1.69 18.58 -0.25
N GLU A 177 2.23 19.09 0.85
CA GLU A 177 1.60 19.02 2.19
C GLU A 177 0.59 20.15 2.43
N THR A 178 0.31 20.99 1.42
CA THR A 178 -0.57 22.17 1.52
C THR A 178 -1.58 22.20 0.37
N GLU A 179 -2.56 23.09 0.49
CA GLU A 179 -3.50 23.49 -0.56
C GLU A 179 -3.00 24.78 -1.21
N VAL A 180 -2.72 24.79 -2.51
CA VAL A 180 -2.16 25.99 -3.19
C VAL A 180 -3.11 27.17 -3.14
N ILE A 181 -4.43 26.96 -3.14
CA ILE A 181 -5.41 28.04 -3.04
C ILE A 181 -5.34 28.74 -1.67
N ASP A 182 -5.05 28.00 -0.61
CA ASP A 182 -4.91 28.57 0.74
C ASP A 182 -3.62 29.38 0.86
N GLU A 183 -2.52 28.92 0.26
CA GLU A 183 -1.27 29.68 0.18
C GLU A 183 -1.44 31.01 -0.57
N LEU A 184 -2.14 30.97 -1.71
CA LEU A 184 -2.49 32.18 -2.48
C LEU A 184 -3.37 33.13 -1.64
N ALA A 185 -4.37 32.61 -0.94
CA ALA A 185 -5.28 33.38 -0.10
C ALA A 185 -4.55 34.07 1.07
N ILE A 186 -3.59 33.38 1.69
CA ILE A 186 -2.75 33.97 2.74
C ILE A 186 -1.95 35.15 2.20
N ARG A 187 -1.34 35.01 0.99
CA ARG A 187 -0.58 36.09 0.36
C ARG A 187 -1.46 37.25 -0.12
N ALA A 188 -2.72 36.97 -0.49
CA ALA A 188 -3.71 37.96 -0.82
C ALA A 188 -4.34 38.65 0.41
N GLY A 189 -4.08 38.17 1.64
CA GLY A 189 -4.67 38.68 2.87
C GLY A 189 -6.15 38.29 3.07
N VAL A 190 -6.64 37.25 2.37
CA VAL A 190 -8.03 36.77 2.39
C VAL A 190 -8.15 35.33 2.90
N GLY A 191 -7.17 34.85 3.67
CA GLY A 191 -7.10 33.46 4.13
C GLY A 191 -8.33 33.05 4.96
N ASP A 192 -8.81 33.92 5.86
CA ASP A 192 -9.95 33.63 6.73
C ASP A 192 -11.25 33.47 5.92
N GLU A 193 -11.46 34.33 4.90
CA GLU A 193 -12.61 34.27 4.01
C GLU A 193 -12.61 32.99 3.17
N VAL A 194 -11.45 32.62 2.61
CA VAL A 194 -11.30 31.39 1.84
C VAL A 194 -11.57 30.16 2.72
N LYS A 195 -11.06 30.17 3.94
CA LYS A 195 -11.30 29.10 4.90
C LYS A 195 -12.79 28.95 5.25
N ALA A 196 -13.50 30.06 5.49
CA ALA A 196 -14.93 30.04 5.78
C ALA A 196 -15.75 29.44 4.60
N ILE A 197 -15.38 29.76 3.36
CA ILE A 197 -16.03 29.19 2.16
C ILE A 197 -15.74 27.70 2.07
N THR A 198 -14.52 27.27 2.33
CA THR A 198 -14.13 25.85 2.34
C THR A 198 -14.93 25.07 3.38
N GLU A 199 -15.07 25.59 4.59
CA GLU A 199 -15.86 24.96 5.65
C GLU A 199 -17.35 24.84 5.28
N SER A 200 -17.93 25.88 4.63
CA SER A 200 -19.31 25.85 4.13
C SER A 200 -19.51 24.75 3.08
N ALA A 201 -18.55 24.58 2.16
CA ALA A 201 -18.57 23.50 1.18
C ALA A 201 -18.48 22.11 1.85
N MET A 202 -17.61 21.97 2.84
CA MET A 202 -17.46 20.70 3.60
C MET A 202 -18.74 20.32 4.37
N ARG A 203 -19.51 21.31 4.83
CA ARG A 203 -20.84 21.08 5.43
C ARG A 203 -21.95 20.79 4.39
N GLY A 204 -21.64 20.87 3.11
CA GLY A 204 -22.61 20.66 2.03
C GLY A 204 -23.60 21.82 1.81
N GLU A 205 -23.29 23.02 2.31
CA GLU A 205 -24.12 24.21 2.16
C GLU A 205 -24.00 24.83 0.76
N ILE A 206 -22.83 24.64 0.12
CA ILE A 206 -22.53 25.04 -1.26
C ILE A 206 -21.84 23.90 -1.99
N ASP A 207 -21.99 23.83 -3.30
CA ASP A 207 -21.31 22.83 -4.10
C ASP A 207 -19.85 23.19 -4.40
N PHE A 208 -19.11 22.24 -4.97
CA PHE A 208 -17.70 22.42 -5.29
C PHE A 208 -17.46 23.58 -6.25
N THR A 209 -18.28 23.70 -7.31
CA THR A 209 -18.11 24.72 -8.36
C THR A 209 -18.31 26.11 -7.79
N GLU A 210 -19.36 26.29 -7.00
CA GLU A 210 -19.64 27.56 -6.33
C GLU A 210 -18.54 27.92 -5.33
N SER A 211 -18.12 26.96 -4.50
CA SER A 211 -17.02 27.14 -3.55
C SER A 211 -15.73 27.55 -4.26
N PHE A 212 -15.35 26.81 -5.31
CA PHE A 212 -14.14 27.10 -6.06
C PHE A 212 -14.17 28.48 -6.71
N THR A 213 -15.28 28.83 -7.37
CA THR A 213 -15.48 30.15 -8.03
C THR A 213 -15.37 31.28 -7.01
N ARG A 214 -16.02 31.18 -5.84
CA ARG A 214 -15.98 32.20 -4.79
C ARG A 214 -14.55 32.37 -4.24
N ARG A 215 -13.83 31.29 -3.99
CA ARG A 215 -12.46 31.34 -3.47
C ARG A 215 -11.49 31.98 -4.47
N VAL A 216 -11.57 31.59 -5.74
CA VAL A 216 -10.74 32.19 -6.80
C VAL A 216 -11.03 33.67 -7.01
N ALA A 217 -12.31 34.07 -6.94
CA ALA A 217 -12.68 35.47 -7.07
C ALA A 217 -12.05 36.40 -6.02
N LEU A 218 -11.77 35.88 -4.82
CA LEU A 218 -11.11 36.62 -3.76
C LEU A 218 -9.60 36.89 -4.05
N LEU A 219 -9.00 36.13 -4.96
CA LEU A 219 -7.59 36.31 -5.35
C LEU A 219 -7.38 37.41 -6.39
N LYS A 220 -8.47 38.05 -6.87
CA LYS A 220 -8.41 39.11 -7.88
C LYS A 220 -7.49 40.24 -7.44
N GLY A 221 -6.52 40.56 -8.30
CA GLY A 221 -5.55 41.66 -8.05
C GLY A 221 -4.27 41.20 -7.33
N LEU A 222 -4.13 39.90 -7.03
CA LEU A 222 -2.87 39.34 -6.55
C LEU A 222 -1.83 39.36 -7.69
N ASP A 223 -0.62 39.77 -7.39
CA ASP A 223 0.48 39.82 -8.36
C ASP A 223 0.91 38.39 -8.79
N GLU A 224 1.09 38.17 -10.07
CA GLU A 224 1.48 36.87 -10.65
C GLU A 224 2.82 36.34 -10.05
N SER A 225 3.73 37.22 -9.67
CA SER A 225 5.01 36.82 -9.10
C SER A 225 4.88 35.98 -7.83
N VAL A 226 3.79 36.16 -7.09
CA VAL A 226 3.47 35.38 -5.88
C VAL A 226 3.36 33.88 -6.19
N MET A 227 2.87 33.48 -7.36
CA MET A 227 2.79 32.07 -7.74
C MET A 227 4.18 31.43 -7.82
N GLN A 228 5.18 32.16 -8.32
CA GLN A 228 6.56 31.65 -8.39
C GLN A 228 7.14 31.49 -6.96
N GLU A 229 6.95 32.45 -6.09
CA GLU A 229 7.43 32.38 -4.71
C GLU A 229 6.84 31.18 -3.97
N ILE A 230 5.55 30.95 -4.13
CA ILE A 230 4.87 29.79 -3.53
C ILE A 230 5.42 28.49 -4.14
N ALA A 231 5.52 28.40 -5.47
CA ALA A 231 6.00 27.19 -6.16
C ALA A 231 7.41 26.78 -5.70
N GLU A 232 8.31 27.75 -5.50
CA GLU A 232 9.67 27.51 -5.04
C GLU A 232 9.74 27.05 -3.56
N SER A 233 8.73 27.42 -2.76
CA SER A 233 8.64 27.11 -1.34
C SER A 233 7.67 25.97 -1.00
N LEU A 234 7.05 25.29 -1.99
CA LEU A 234 6.09 24.23 -1.76
C LEU A 234 6.64 23.12 -0.86
N PRO A 235 5.96 22.79 0.23
CA PRO A 235 6.33 21.68 1.10
C PRO A 235 6.01 20.37 0.38
N ILE A 236 7.04 19.67 -0.09
CA ILE A 236 6.90 18.39 -0.78
C ILE A 236 6.65 17.27 0.23
N THR A 237 5.63 16.47 0.01
CA THR A 237 5.31 15.32 0.86
C THR A 237 6.48 14.36 0.96
N GLU A 238 6.75 13.90 2.17
CA GLU A 238 7.88 13.03 2.46
C GLU A 238 7.87 11.76 1.59
N GLY A 239 8.97 11.52 0.90
CA GLY A 239 9.18 10.35 0.04
C GLY A 239 8.80 10.54 -1.43
N VAL A 240 8.22 11.67 -1.82
CA VAL A 240 7.85 11.97 -3.23
C VAL A 240 9.07 11.92 -4.13
N ASP A 241 10.21 12.51 -3.75
CA ASP A 241 11.44 12.49 -4.55
C ASP A 241 11.86 11.06 -4.91
N ARG A 242 11.88 10.19 -3.90
CA ARG A 242 12.23 8.77 -4.07
C ARG A 242 11.19 8.02 -4.90
N LEU A 243 9.91 8.29 -4.66
CA LEU A 243 8.79 7.66 -5.39
C LEU A 243 8.88 7.99 -6.89
N MET A 244 9.03 9.26 -7.24
CA MET A 244 9.14 9.72 -8.62
C MET A 244 10.35 9.10 -9.34
N TYR A 245 11.50 9.06 -8.68
CA TYR A 245 12.69 8.39 -9.21
C TYR A 245 12.42 6.91 -9.51
N VAL A 246 11.82 6.18 -8.56
CA VAL A 246 11.53 4.75 -8.71
C VAL A 246 10.52 4.51 -9.83
N LEU A 247 9.42 5.25 -9.88
CA LEU A 247 8.40 5.11 -10.92
C LEU A 247 8.99 5.31 -12.30
N LYS A 248 9.80 6.35 -12.50
CA LYS A 248 10.47 6.60 -13.77
C LYS A 248 11.45 5.49 -14.14
N LYS A 249 12.26 5.03 -13.19
CA LYS A 249 13.18 3.92 -13.39
C LYS A 249 12.48 2.64 -13.87
N TYR A 250 11.25 2.40 -13.40
CA TYR A 250 10.44 1.26 -13.82
C TYR A 250 9.54 1.53 -15.02
N GLY A 251 9.70 2.67 -15.69
CA GLY A 251 9.01 3.01 -16.94
C GLY A 251 7.53 3.34 -16.78
N TYR A 252 7.12 3.81 -15.60
CA TYR A 252 5.77 4.32 -15.39
C TYR A 252 5.60 5.67 -16.09
N LYS A 253 4.41 5.87 -16.67
CA LYS A 253 3.88 7.17 -17.01
C LYS A 253 3.24 7.78 -15.78
N ILE A 254 3.50 9.07 -15.55
CA ILE A 254 3.06 9.78 -14.36
C ILE A 254 2.19 10.95 -14.78
N ALA A 255 1.03 11.08 -14.17
CA ALA A 255 0.11 12.18 -14.38
C ALA A 255 -0.26 12.87 -13.06
N ILE A 256 -0.44 14.19 -13.10
CA ILE A 256 -1.14 14.95 -12.06
C ILE A 256 -2.57 15.21 -12.56
N LEU A 257 -3.54 14.87 -11.71
CA LEU A 257 -4.97 15.18 -11.90
C LEU A 257 -5.41 15.94 -10.65
N SER A 258 -5.57 17.27 -10.75
CA SER A 258 -5.79 18.11 -9.57
C SER A 258 -6.95 19.08 -9.77
N GLY A 259 -7.67 19.34 -8.70
CA GLY A 259 -8.60 20.46 -8.59
C GLY A 259 -7.92 21.83 -8.41
N GLY A 260 -6.59 21.85 -8.18
CA GLY A 260 -5.77 23.04 -8.06
C GLY A 260 -5.43 23.68 -9.41
N PHE A 261 -4.29 24.35 -9.53
CA PHE A 261 -3.92 25.17 -10.68
C PHE A 261 -2.77 24.58 -11.50
N THR A 262 -2.86 24.70 -12.81
CA THR A 262 -1.89 24.20 -13.79
C THR A 262 -0.48 24.75 -13.54
N TYR A 263 -0.34 25.99 -13.10
CA TYR A 263 0.95 26.62 -12.81
C TYR A 263 1.81 25.77 -11.86
N PHE A 264 1.24 25.37 -10.73
CA PHE A 264 1.94 24.56 -9.72
C PHE A 264 2.16 23.13 -10.20
N GLY A 265 1.17 22.55 -10.90
CA GLY A 265 1.31 21.25 -11.54
C GLY A 265 2.47 21.22 -12.55
N GLN A 266 2.63 22.27 -13.38
CA GLN A 266 3.72 22.43 -14.34
C GLN A 266 5.08 22.64 -13.65
N TYR A 267 5.11 23.34 -12.51
CA TYR A 267 6.32 23.45 -11.70
C TYR A 267 6.78 22.06 -11.23
N LEU A 268 5.88 21.26 -10.64
CA LEU A 268 6.18 19.89 -10.22
C LEU A 268 6.52 18.99 -11.41
N GLN A 269 5.87 19.19 -12.57
CA GLN A 269 6.18 18.50 -13.81
C GLN A 269 7.64 18.71 -14.23
N LYS A 270 8.11 19.93 -14.22
CA LYS A 270 9.53 20.25 -14.53
C LYS A 270 10.47 19.65 -13.50
N LYS A 271 10.14 19.77 -12.22
CA LYS A 271 10.96 19.28 -11.11
C LYS A 271 11.15 17.76 -11.14
N TYR A 272 10.07 17.00 -11.39
CA TYR A 272 10.06 15.53 -11.32
C TYR A 272 10.00 14.83 -12.67
N GLY A 273 9.88 15.58 -13.77
CA GLY A 273 9.73 15.06 -15.12
C GLY A 273 8.42 14.27 -15.28
N ILE A 274 7.31 14.75 -14.71
CA ILE A 274 5.97 14.17 -14.84
C ILE A 274 5.51 14.27 -16.28
N ASP A 275 4.82 13.22 -16.80
CA ASP A 275 4.47 13.17 -18.21
C ASP A 275 3.24 14.04 -18.54
N TYR A 276 2.24 14.09 -17.66
CA TYR A 276 0.98 14.79 -17.91
C TYR A 276 0.51 15.59 -16.70
N VAL A 277 -0.07 16.75 -16.94
CA VAL A 277 -0.71 17.59 -15.91
C VAL A 277 -2.07 18.04 -16.41
N TYR A 278 -3.09 17.80 -15.60
CA TYR A 278 -4.46 18.25 -15.81
C TYR A 278 -4.94 18.94 -14.54
N ALA A 279 -5.17 20.22 -14.61
CA ALA A 279 -5.65 21.06 -13.51
C ALA A 279 -6.37 22.29 -14.09
N ASN A 280 -6.89 23.16 -13.23
CA ASN A 280 -7.57 24.37 -13.68
C ASN A 280 -6.56 25.43 -14.13
N GLU A 281 -6.89 26.16 -15.16
CA GLU A 281 -6.13 27.32 -15.61
C GLU A 281 -6.64 28.59 -14.91
N LEU A 282 -5.70 29.40 -14.43
CA LEU A 282 -6.01 30.77 -14.00
C LEU A 282 -5.85 31.70 -15.19
N GLU A 283 -6.84 32.53 -15.43
CA GLU A 283 -6.76 33.65 -16.36
C GLU A 283 -6.11 34.83 -15.62
N ILE A 284 -5.00 35.35 -16.16
CA ILE A 284 -4.17 36.40 -15.57
C ILE A 284 -4.34 37.68 -16.34
#